data_2dfa9c829089356d1e0c839c5c36bb8a
#
_entry.id   2dfa9c829089356d1e0c839c5c36bb8a
#
_cell.length_a   1.000
_cell.length_b   1.000
_cell.length_c   1.000
_cell.angle_alpha   90.00
_cell.angle_beta   90.00
_cell.angle_gamma   90.00
#
_symmetry.space_group_name_H-M   'P 1'
#
loop_
_entity.id
_entity.type
_entity.pdbx_description
1 polymer ?
#
loop_
_entity_poly.entity_id
_entity_poly.type
_entity_poly.pdbx_seq_one_letter_code
_entity_poly.pdbx_strand_id
1 'polypeptide(L)'
;MSNSENPQPVDPPQSGEAPVVPVPPTGLSKVLGLLEILDDHGGKEDIYKLARELRDSFGELLLIIKAAEVLGFVDTPGCDLVMQPLGKQIIELPVNQKKKLIAGQIAKLPLFVHFRNFLLQQAEHSTSRKHMLEEIGRVLPTERPKPQYDALLNWGRYAEIFSYSRDTDTFHLVEPES
;
A
#
# COMPACT_ATOMS: atom_id res chain seq x y z
N MET A 1 40.49 21.93 -29.54
CA MET A 1 40.61 20.71 -28.69
C MET A 1 39.31 20.58 -27.89
N SER A 2 38.39 19.84 -28.43
CA SER A 2 37.07 19.63 -27.83
C SER A 2 37.10 18.34 -27.01
N ASN A 3 37.03 18.47 -25.69
CA ASN A 3 36.81 17.33 -24.82
C ASN A 3 35.30 17.01 -24.80
N SER A 4 34.94 15.99 -25.53
CA SER A 4 33.63 15.37 -25.41
C SER A 4 33.64 14.48 -24.15
N GLU A 5 33.12 14.97 -23.04
CA GLU A 5 32.78 14.12 -21.89
C GLU A 5 31.57 13.30 -22.26
N ASN A 6 31.83 12.05 -22.49
CA ASN A 6 30.82 10.98 -22.65
C ASN A 6 30.17 10.73 -21.26
N PRO A 7 28.87 10.93 -21.08
CA PRO A 7 28.24 10.55 -19.83
C PRO A 7 28.32 9.04 -19.64
N GLN A 8 28.96 8.62 -18.56
CA GLN A 8 29.03 7.21 -18.19
C GLN A 8 27.62 6.67 -17.90
N PRO A 9 27.30 5.45 -18.35
CA PRO A 9 26.05 4.82 -17.98
C PRO A 9 26.03 4.58 -16.47
N VAL A 10 25.01 5.09 -15.80
CA VAL A 10 24.70 4.77 -14.40
C VAL A 10 24.35 3.30 -14.34
N ASP A 11 25.19 2.53 -13.66
CA ASP A 11 24.92 1.13 -13.37
C ASP A 11 23.58 1.01 -12.64
N PRO A 12 22.72 0.04 -13.04
CA PRO A 12 21.51 -0.26 -12.28
C PRO A 12 21.89 -0.78 -10.89
N PRO A 13 21.06 -0.53 -9.86
CA PRO A 13 21.36 -0.93 -8.49
C PRO A 13 21.49 -2.46 -8.42
N GLN A 14 22.70 -2.91 -8.12
CA GLN A 14 23.01 -4.31 -7.85
C GLN A 14 22.63 -4.65 -6.39
N SER A 15 21.36 -4.91 -6.17
CA SER A 15 20.91 -5.65 -5.00
C SER A 15 19.68 -6.44 -5.40
N GLY A 16 19.67 -7.75 -5.10
CA GLY A 16 18.61 -8.70 -5.47
C GLY A 16 17.29 -8.47 -4.71
N GLU A 17 16.95 -7.23 -4.41
CA GLU A 17 15.66 -6.85 -3.86
C GLU A 17 14.65 -6.69 -5.00
N ALA A 18 13.45 -7.23 -4.78
CA ALA A 18 12.35 -7.03 -5.71
C ALA A 18 12.10 -5.52 -5.91
N PRO A 19 11.75 -5.07 -7.13
CA PRO A 19 11.50 -3.67 -7.40
C PRO A 19 10.42 -3.13 -6.47
N VAL A 20 10.64 -1.94 -5.89
CA VAL A 20 9.65 -1.26 -5.07
C VAL A 20 8.48 -0.84 -5.96
N VAL A 21 7.28 -1.29 -5.62
CA VAL A 21 6.05 -1.02 -6.36
C VAL A 21 5.16 -0.12 -5.51
N PRO A 22 4.59 0.97 -6.08
CA PRO A 22 3.68 1.83 -5.34
C PRO A 22 2.42 1.08 -4.92
N VAL A 23 1.81 1.51 -3.83
CA VAL A 23 0.48 1.04 -3.44
C VAL A 23 -0.58 2.05 -3.87
N PRO A 24 -1.81 1.61 -4.17
CA PRO A 24 -2.89 2.53 -4.49
C PRO A 24 -3.14 3.49 -3.32
N PRO A 25 -3.13 4.81 -3.54
CA PRO A 25 -3.25 5.80 -2.47
C PRO A 25 -4.70 5.95 -1.98
N THR A 26 -5.18 4.94 -1.28
CA THR A 26 -6.52 4.90 -0.67
C THR A 26 -6.44 4.32 0.74
N GLY A 27 -7.46 4.59 1.58
CA GLY A 27 -7.52 4.07 2.94
C GLY A 27 -8.09 2.64 3.01
N LEU A 28 -7.59 1.84 3.95
CA LEU A 28 -8.06 0.46 4.16
C LEU A 28 -9.53 0.35 4.53
N SER A 29 -10.11 1.33 5.21
CA SER A 29 -11.55 1.35 5.53
C SER A 29 -12.42 1.31 4.29
N LYS A 30 -11.99 1.98 3.20
CA LYS A 30 -12.71 1.94 1.91
C LYS A 30 -12.59 0.58 1.25
N VAL A 31 -11.43 -0.07 1.35
CA VAL A 31 -11.22 -1.44 0.85
C VAL A 31 -12.14 -2.42 1.57
N LEU A 32 -12.22 -2.35 2.90
CA LEU A 32 -13.11 -3.21 3.68
C LEU A 32 -14.58 -2.95 3.35
N GLY A 33 -14.99 -1.70 3.22
CA GLY A 33 -16.35 -1.34 2.79
C GLY A 33 -16.70 -1.89 1.41
N LEU A 34 -15.77 -1.86 0.46
CA LEU A 34 -15.96 -2.47 -0.87
C LEU A 34 -16.19 -3.98 -0.76
N LEU A 35 -15.43 -4.68 0.09
CA LEU A 35 -15.60 -6.13 0.29
C LEU A 35 -16.96 -6.47 0.89
N GLU A 36 -17.44 -5.67 1.86
CA GLU A 36 -18.78 -5.85 2.46
C GLU A 36 -19.87 -5.68 1.41
N ILE A 37 -19.81 -4.63 0.59
CA ILE A 37 -20.77 -4.40 -0.51
C ILE A 37 -20.71 -5.54 -1.53
N LEU A 38 -19.52 -5.99 -1.89
CA LEU A 38 -19.36 -7.07 -2.85
C LEU A 38 -19.91 -8.41 -2.30
N ASP A 39 -19.77 -8.65 -1.00
CA ASP A 39 -20.35 -9.82 -0.34
C ASP A 39 -21.88 -9.77 -0.37
N ASP A 40 -22.49 -8.62 -0.13
CA ASP A 40 -23.95 -8.41 -0.25
C ASP A 40 -24.47 -8.67 -1.68
N HIS A 41 -23.62 -8.47 -2.69
CA HIS A 41 -23.89 -8.80 -4.10
C HIS A 41 -23.56 -10.25 -4.47
N GLY A 42 -23.29 -11.12 -3.48
CA GLY A 42 -22.95 -12.53 -3.72
C GLY A 42 -21.54 -12.78 -4.18
N GLY A 43 -20.62 -11.84 -3.96
CA GLY A 43 -19.19 -11.96 -4.25
C GLY A 43 -18.76 -11.61 -5.66
N LYS A 44 -19.68 -11.12 -6.50
CA LYS A 44 -19.38 -10.69 -7.87
C LYS A 44 -20.29 -9.55 -8.32
N GLU A 45 -19.74 -8.51 -8.98
CA GLU A 45 -20.52 -7.45 -9.59
C GLU A 45 -19.78 -6.80 -10.78
N ASP A 46 -20.51 -6.23 -11.72
CA ASP A 46 -19.96 -5.39 -12.78
C ASP A 46 -19.44 -4.07 -12.21
N ILE A 47 -18.21 -3.67 -12.56
CA ILE A 47 -17.55 -2.48 -12.01
C ILE A 47 -18.29 -1.19 -12.35
N TYR A 48 -18.87 -1.08 -13.55
CA TYR A 48 -19.62 0.11 -13.96
C TYR A 48 -20.98 0.20 -13.25
N LYS A 49 -21.61 -0.95 -12.99
CA LYS A 49 -22.84 -1.01 -12.21
C LYS A 49 -22.58 -0.59 -10.76
N LEU A 50 -21.51 -1.11 -10.16
CA LEU A 50 -21.07 -0.77 -8.82
C LEU A 50 -20.73 0.74 -8.69
N ALA A 51 -20.04 1.32 -9.67
CA ALA A 51 -19.74 2.76 -9.69
C ALA A 51 -21.00 3.64 -9.70
N ARG A 52 -22.03 3.23 -10.43
CA ARG A 52 -23.32 3.95 -10.45
C ARG A 52 -24.07 3.84 -9.12
N GLU A 53 -23.99 2.71 -8.47
CA GLU A 53 -24.65 2.46 -7.19
C GLU A 53 -24.02 3.27 -6.05
N LEU A 54 -22.67 3.27 -5.97
CA LEU A 54 -21.92 3.93 -4.90
C LEU A 54 -21.89 5.45 -5.01
N ARG A 55 -22.26 6.02 -6.15
CA ARG A 55 -22.21 7.47 -6.44
C ARG A 55 -20.84 8.11 -6.23
N ASP A 56 -19.80 7.30 -6.12
CA ASP A 56 -18.42 7.74 -6.02
C ASP A 56 -17.87 8.10 -7.41
N SER A 57 -16.75 8.85 -7.43
CA SER A 57 -16.06 9.02 -8.70
C SER A 57 -15.52 7.66 -9.18
N PHE A 58 -15.63 7.38 -10.46
CA PHE A 58 -15.13 6.13 -11.04
C PHE A 58 -13.63 5.95 -10.77
N GLY A 59 -12.85 7.04 -10.80
CA GLY A 59 -11.42 7.02 -10.50
C GLY A 59 -11.12 6.62 -9.05
N GLU A 60 -11.92 7.07 -8.08
CA GLU A 60 -11.78 6.67 -6.69
C GLU A 60 -12.10 5.20 -6.47
N LEU A 61 -13.19 4.71 -7.07
CA LEU A 61 -13.54 3.29 -7.02
C LEU A 61 -12.43 2.41 -7.60
N LEU A 62 -11.82 2.82 -8.72
CA LEU A 62 -10.70 2.07 -9.31
C LEU A 62 -9.48 1.99 -8.38
N LEU A 63 -9.18 3.05 -7.62
CA LEU A 63 -8.09 3.02 -6.62
C LEU A 63 -8.41 2.04 -5.49
N ILE A 64 -9.65 1.99 -5.03
CA ILE A 64 -10.10 1.06 -3.98
C ILE A 64 -10.03 -0.38 -4.48
N ILE A 65 -10.50 -0.64 -5.69
CA ILE A 65 -10.42 -1.96 -6.35
C ILE A 65 -8.96 -2.41 -6.48
N LYS A 66 -8.08 -1.53 -6.98
CA LYS A 66 -6.64 -1.80 -7.09
C LYS A 66 -6.00 -2.15 -5.75
N ALA A 67 -6.38 -1.45 -4.68
CA ALA A 67 -5.89 -1.74 -3.33
C ALA A 67 -6.38 -3.13 -2.86
N ALA A 68 -7.64 -3.47 -3.11
CA ALA A 68 -8.18 -4.80 -2.80
C ALA A 68 -7.49 -5.92 -3.60
N GLU A 69 -7.16 -5.69 -4.88
CA GLU A 69 -6.38 -6.62 -5.72
C GLU A 69 -4.96 -6.83 -5.18
N VAL A 70 -4.25 -5.75 -4.87
CA VAL A 70 -2.88 -5.80 -4.32
C VAL A 70 -2.83 -6.59 -3.01
N LEU A 71 -3.88 -6.52 -2.20
CA LEU A 71 -4.01 -7.28 -0.96
C LEU A 71 -4.52 -8.72 -1.18
N GLY A 72 -4.87 -9.10 -2.40
CA GLY A 72 -5.33 -10.44 -2.75
C GLY A 72 -6.79 -10.74 -2.38
N PHE A 73 -7.61 -9.71 -2.16
CA PHE A 73 -9.00 -9.87 -1.72
C PHE A 73 -10.00 -9.99 -2.87
N VAL A 74 -9.68 -9.43 -4.01
CA VAL A 74 -10.50 -9.45 -5.23
C VAL A 74 -9.65 -9.68 -6.46
N ASP A 75 -10.31 -10.03 -7.57
CA ASP A 75 -9.75 -10.07 -8.91
C ASP A 75 -10.70 -9.35 -9.87
N THR A 76 -10.18 -8.86 -10.99
CA THR A 76 -10.94 -8.09 -11.97
C THR A 76 -10.87 -8.70 -13.37
N PRO A 77 -11.48 -9.88 -13.59
CA PRO A 77 -11.54 -10.49 -14.92
C PRO A 77 -12.48 -9.69 -15.83
N GLY A 78 -11.93 -9.02 -16.84
CA GLY A 78 -12.69 -8.16 -17.75
C GLY A 78 -13.25 -6.93 -17.05
N CYS A 79 -14.58 -6.78 -17.02
CA CYS A 79 -15.28 -5.68 -16.35
C CYS A 79 -15.95 -6.10 -15.03
N ASP A 80 -15.73 -7.32 -14.59
CA ASP A 80 -16.28 -7.86 -13.35
C ASP A 80 -15.32 -7.67 -12.19
N LEU A 81 -15.84 -7.38 -11.01
CA LEU A 81 -15.15 -7.46 -9.73
C LEU A 81 -15.55 -8.77 -9.04
N VAL A 82 -14.59 -9.60 -8.70
CA VAL A 82 -14.84 -10.95 -8.15
C VAL A 82 -14.12 -11.11 -6.83
N MET A 83 -14.87 -11.46 -5.77
CA MET A 83 -14.31 -11.79 -4.46
C MET A 83 -13.41 -13.02 -4.53
N GLN A 84 -12.21 -12.91 -4.01
CA GLN A 84 -11.30 -14.03 -3.85
C GLN A 84 -11.50 -14.75 -2.50
N PRO A 85 -11.05 -16.00 -2.35
CA PRO A 85 -11.20 -16.74 -1.09
C PRO A 85 -10.70 -15.99 0.13
N LEU A 86 -9.59 -15.25 0.01
CA LEU A 86 -9.02 -14.44 1.08
C LEU A 86 -9.94 -13.26 1.44
N GLY A 87 -10.55 -12.60 0.46
CA GLY A 87 -11.53 -11.53 0.68
C GLY A 87 -12.77 -12.05 1.41
N LYS A 88 -13.27 -13.23 1.01
CA LYS A 88 -14.39 -13.90 1.69
C LYS A 88 -14.04 -14.23 3.15
N GLN A 89 -12.87 -14.78 3.38
CA GLN A 89 -12.38 -15.08 4.72
C GLN A 89 -12.34 -13.82 5.60
N ILE A 90 -11.87 -12.68 5.07
CA ILE A 90 -11.81 -11.41 5.80
C ILE A 90 -13.19 -10.96 6.27
N ILE A 91 -14.22 -11.09 5.43
CA ILE A 91 -15.59 -10.70 5.80
C ILE A 91 -16.11 -11.55 6.98
N GLU A 92 -15.79 -12.83 6.99
CA GLU A 92 -16.29 -13.79 7.99
C GLU A 92 -15.51 -13.76 9.33
N LEU A 93 -14.28 -13.23 9.34
CA LEU A 93 -13.44 -13.23 10.52
C LEU A 93 -13.86 -12.20 11.59
N PRO A 94 -13.69 -12.51 12.88
CA PRO A 94 -13.75 -11.53 13.97
C PRO A 94 -12.71 -10.42 13.78
N VAL A 95 -13.00 -9.22 14.30
CA VAL A 95 -12.19 -8.01 14.10
C VAL A 95 -10.69 -8.22 14.36
N ASN A 96 -10.31 -8.88 15.45
CA ASN A 96 -8.91 -9.09 15.81
C ASN A 96 -8.18 -10.04 14.83
N GLN A 97 -8.86 -11.07 14.35
CA GLN A 97 -8.30 -12.01 13.38
C GLN A 97 -8.22 -11.37 11.98
N LYS A 98 -9.27 -10.63 11.60
CA LYS A 98 -9.30 -9.79 10.39
C LYS A 98 -8.09 -8.88 10.32
N LYS A 99 -7.82 -8.12 11.40
CA LYS A 99 -6.68 -7.21 11.49
C LYS A 99 -5.35 -7.94 11.28
N LYS A 100 -5.13 -9.07 11.96
CA LYS A 100 -3.90 -9.87 11.81
C LYS A 100 -3.68 -10.36 10.38
N LEU A 101 -4.73 -10.83 9.72
CA LEU A 101 -4.65 -11.34 8.36
C LEU A 101 -4.30 -10.21 7.38
N ILE A 102 -4.96 -9.06 7.48
CA ILE A 102 -4.69 -7.88 6.66
C ILE A 102 -3.25 -7.39 6.90
N ALA A 103 -2.81 -7.31 8.16
CA ALA A 103 -1.45 -6.93 8.51
C ALA A 103 -0.41 -7.87 7.86
N GLY A 104 -0.68 -9.17 7.85
CA GLY A 104 0.16 -10.16 7.18
C GLY A 104 0.27 -9.96 5.66
N GLN A 105 -0.80 -9.51 4.99
CA GLN A 105 -0.76 -9.17 3.57
C GLN A 105 0.02 -7.88 3.32
N ILE A 106 -0.20 -6.84 4.11
CA ILE A 106 0.51 -5.56 4.00
C ILE A 106 2.02 -5.74 4.20
N ALA A 107 2.44 -6.52 5.20
CA ALA A 107 3.84 -6.75 5.52
C ALA A 107 4.64 -7.41 4.37
N LYS A 108 3.98 -8.09 3.43
CA LYS A 108 4.60 -8.73 2.27
C LYS A 108 4.78 -7.78 1.08
N LEU A 109 4.11 -6.63 1.08
CA LEU A 109 4.17 -5.70 -0.05
C LEU A 109 5.57 -5.09 -0.17
N PRO A 110 6.15 -5.02 -1.39
CA PRO A 110 7.52 -4.53 -1.60
C PRO A 110 7.79 -3.15 -0.99
N LEU A 111 6.82 -2.24 -1.07
CA LEU A 111 6.93 -0.91 -0.45
C LEU A 111 7.11 -1.00 1.07
N PHE A 112 6.35 -1.86 1.74
CA PHE A 112 6.42 -2.03 3.20
C PHE A 112 7.68 -2.76 3.63
N VAL A 113 8.12 -3.76 2.87
CA VAL A 113 9.41 -4.44 3.08
C VAL A 113 10.55 -3.44 2.97
N HIS A 114 10.55 -2.59 1.93
CA HIS A 114 11.57 -1.56 1.73
C HIS A 114 11.63 -0.59 2.91
N PHE A 115 10.50 0.01 3.31
CA PHE A 115 10.48 1.01 4.38
C PHE A 115 10.74 0.42 5.77
N ARG A 116 10.38 -0.83 6.01
CA ARG A 116 10.80 -1.53 7.21
C ARG A 116 12.33 -1.65 7.27
N ASN A 117 12.96 -2.10 6.20
CA ASN A 117 14.43 -2.22 6.12
C ASN A 117 15.12 -0.86 6.20
N PHE A 118 14.55 0.17 5.55
CA PHE A 118 15.03 1.54 5.62
C PHE A 118 15.03 2.07 7.06
N LEU A 119 13.93 1.88 7.81
CA LEU A 119 13.84 2.33 9.21
C LEU A 119 14.78 1.53 10.15
N LEU A 120 14.97 0.23 9.91
CA LEU A 120 15.94 -0.57 10.68
C LEU A 120 17.38 -0.05 10.59
N GLN A 121 17.71 0.69 9.51
CA GLN A 121 19.03 1.30 9.31
C GLN A 121 19.13 2.70 9.94
N GLN A 122 18.02 3.30 10.38
CA GLN A 122 18.02 4.61 11.01
C GLN A 122 18.27 4.50 12.53
N ALA A 123 18.79 5.59 13.11
CA ALA A 123 18.94 5.68 14.58
C ALA A 123 17.55 5.53 15.24
N GLU A 124 17.50 4.72 16.31
CA GLU A 124 16.24 4.45 17.05
C GLU A 124 15.09 3.92 16.16
N HIS A 125 15.40 3.33 15.01
CA HIS A 125 14.46 2.84 14.02
C HIS A 125 13.38 3.87 13.65
N SER A 126 13.80 5.14 13.53
CA SER A 126 12.91 6.27 13.31
C SER A 126 13.52 7.30 12.36
N THR A 127 12.65 8.10 11.72
CA THR A 127 13.10 9.18 10.84
C THR A 127 12.03 10.27 10.70
N SER A 128 12.42 11.46 10.24
CA SER A 128 11.51 12.56 10.02
C SER A 128 10.57 12.30 8.82
N ARG A 129 9.40 12.94 8.84
CA ARG A 129 8.49 12.96 7.69
C ARG A 129 9.18 13.43 6.41
N LYS A 130 10.02 14.46 6.51
CA LYS A 130 10.77 14.99 5.37
C LYS A 130 11.64 13.90 4.73
N HIS A 131 12.40 13.17 5.54
CA HIS A 131 13.28 12.12 5.06
C HIS A 131 12.49 10.93 4.47
N MET A 132 11.32 10.60 5.06
CA MET A 132 10.42 9.61 4.46
C MET A 132 9.94 10.03 3.05
N LEU A 133 9.54 11.29 2.87
CA LEU A 133 9.12 11.81 1.58
C LEU A 133 10.25 11.83 0.54
N GLU A 134 11.47 12.17 0.96
CA GLU A 134 12.67 12.13 0.11
C GLU A 134 12.98 10.69 -0.34
N GLU A 135 12.91 9.73 0.58
CA GLU A 135 13.13 8.31 0.26
C GLU A 135 12.04 7.76 -0.67
N ILE A 136 10.76 8.11 -0.46
CA ILE A 136 9.67 7.76 -1.38
C ILE A 136 9.97 8.29 -2.79
N GLY A 137 10.35 9.57 -2.92
CA GLY A 137 10.71 10.16 -4.21
C GLY A 137 11.90 9.50 -4.88
N ARG A 138 12.84 8.98 -4.10
CA ARG A 138 14.00 8.25 -4.61
C ARG A 138 13.63 6.86 -5.16
N VAL A 139 12.81 6.11 -4.45
CA VAL A 139 12.46 4.72 -4.83
C VAL A 139 11.27 4.61 -5.77
N LEU A 140 10.42 5.63 -5.80
CA LEU A 140 9.25 5.75 -6.66
C LEU A 140 9.29 7.06 -7.49
N PRO A 141 10.27 7.25 -8.39
CA PRO A 141 10.49 8.53 -9.05
C PRO A 141 9.35 8.98 -9.98
N THR A 142 8.47 8.07 -10.39
CA THR A 142 7.29 8.36 -11.22
C THR A 142 6.04 8.70 -10.41
N GLU A 143 6.09 8.49 -9.10
CA GLU A 143 4.97 8.73 -8.20
C GLU A 143 5.10 10.07 -7.47
N ARG A 144 3.96 10.65 -7.06
CA ARG A 144 3.96 11.79 -6.15
C ARG A 144 4.23 11.28 -4.71
N PRO A 145 5.25 11.80 -4.01
CA PRO A 145 5.63 11.27 -2.70
C PRO A 145 4.52 11.35 -1.64
N LYS A 146 3.76 12.46 -1.60
CA LYS A 146 2.76 12.66 -0.54
C LYS A 146 1.63 11.63 -0.54
N PRO A 147 0.95 11.31 -1.65
CA PRO A 147 -0.06 10.26 -1.66
C PRO A 147 0.48 8.89 -1.22
N GLN A 148 1.70 8.55 -1.61
CA GLN A 148 2.36 7.31 -1.20
C GLN A 148 2.72 7.32 0.30
N TYR A 149 3.17 8.46 0.82
CA TYR A 149 3.39 8.65 2.25
C TYR A 149 2.11 8.46 3.06
N ASP A 150 1.01 9.07 2.63
CA ASP A 150 -0.29 8.98 3.32
C ASP A 150 -0.81 7.53 3.32
N ALA A 151 -0.66 6.80 2.20
CA ALA A 151 -1.02 5.38 2.11
C ALA A 151 -0.11 4.51 3.00
N LEU A 152 1.20 4.72 2.95
CA LEU A 152 2.18 4.01 3.77
C LEU A 152 1.89 4.19 5.27
N LEU A 153 1.57 5.41 5.69
CA LEU A 153 1.20 5.73 7.07
C LEU A 153 -0.14 5.08 7.46
N ASN A 154 -1.17 5.19 6.63
CA ASN A 154 -2.49 4.65 6.91
C ASN A 154 -2.45 3.11 7.05
N TRP A 155 -1.87 2.44 6.06
CA TRP A 155 -1.79 0.97 6.03
C TRP A 155 -0.82 0.45 7.10
N GLY A 156 0.33 1.10 7.25
CA GLY A 156 1.36 0.70 8.22
C GLY A 156 0.90 0.84 9.68
N ARG A 157 0.11 1.86 9.99
CA ARG A 157 -0.50 2.02 11.32
C ARG A 157 -1.58 0.96 11.57
N TYR A 158 -2.40 0.68 10.58
CA TYR A 158 -3.40 -0.39 10.69
C TYR A 158 -2.75 -1.75 10.95
N ALA A 159 -1.67 -2.03 10.22
CA ALA A 159 -0.90 -3.28 10.34
C ALA A 159 0.03 -3.33 11.57
N GLU A 160 0.13 -2.24 12.33
CA GLU A 160 1.05 -2.09 13.47
C GLU A 160 2.53 -2.30 13.07
N ILE A 161 2.88 -1.97 11.83
CA ILE A 161 4.25 -1.97 11.31
C ILE A 161 4.91 -0.63 11.60
N PHE A 162 4.16 0.46 11.48
CA PHE A 162 4.63 1.83 11.65
C PHE A 162 3.77 2.62 12.63
N SER A 163 4.39 3.57 13.31
CA SER A 163 3.72 4.60 14.09
C SER A 163 4.23 5.99 13.68
N TYR A 164 3.47 7.02 14.03
CA TYR A 164 3.82 8.40 13.72
C TYR A 164 3.51 9.30 14.91
N SER A 165 4.50 10.06 15.33
CA SER A 165 4.37 11.10 16.36
C SER A 165 4.15 12.45 15.70
N ARG A 166 3.00 13.09 15.97
CA ARG A 166 2.69 14.44 15.47
C ARG A 166 3.54 15.51 16.13
N ASP A 167 3.88 15.32 17.41
CA ASP A 167 4.61 16.31 18.20
C ASP A 167 6.05 16.47 17.72
N THR A 168 6.66 15.38 17.28
CA THR A 168 8.05 15.35 16.79
C THR A 168 8.15 15.27 15.26
N ASP A 169 7.02 15.16 14.55
CA ASP A 169 6.96 14.90 13.09
C ASP A 169 7.82 13.71 12.67
N THR A 170 7.77 12.63 13.46
CA THR A 170 8.65 11.48 13.36
C THR A 170 7.88 10.21 13.06
N PHE A 171 8.39 9.43 12.13
CA PHE A 171 7.92 8.12 11.72
C PHE A 171 8.77 7.04 12.41
N HIS A 172 8.14 6.05 13.02
CA HIS A 172 8.82 5.00 13.78
C HIS A 172 8.42 3.61 13.27
N LEU A 173 9.39 2.69 13.29
CA LEU A 173 9.10 1.27 13.15
C LEU A 173 8.52 0.75 14.48
N VAL A 174 7.40 0.03 14.40
CA VAL A 174 6.85 -0.68 15.56
C VAL A 174 7.55 -2.03 15.64
N GLU A 175 8.23 -2.28 16.76
CA GLU A 175 8.81 -3.59 17.02
C GLU A 175 7.70 -4.56 17.43
N PRO A 176 7.69 -5.80 16.90
CA PRO A 176 6.73 -6.80 17.34
C PRO A 176 6.96 -7.08 18.83
N GLU A 177 5.89 -7.05 19.61
CA GLU A 177 5.94 -7.50 21.00
C GLU A 177 6.45 -8.95 21.04
N SER A 178 7.50 -9.17 21.82
CA SER A 178 8.18 -10.46 22.00
C SER A 178 7.29 -11.45 22.75
#